data_30174fa0268e880928d6f5cdfc338e60
#
_entry.id   30174fa0268e880928d6f5cdfc338e60
#
_cell.length_a   1.000
_cell.length_b   1.000
_cell.length_c   1.000
_cell.angle_alpha   90.00
_cell.angle_beta   90.00
_cell.angle_gamma   90.00
#
_symmetry.space_group_name_H-M   'P 1'
#
loop_
_entity.id
_entity.type
_entity.pdbx_description
1 polymer ?
#
loop_
_entity_poly.entity_id
_entity_poly.type
_entity_poly.pdbx_seq_one_letter_code
_entity_poly.pdbx_strand_id
1 'polypeptide(L)'
;LACAACFNRSKIAALVAPDRSGVYVDGTFGRGGHTRGILAALSPDGRLHAFDMDPEAIKVGRELEKEDSRFTIHHAPFGCMAQVLKPLGVQPSGVFLDLGISSPQFDDASRGFRPEQDGPLDLRFDVERGVPASEYLRLVSRDELRRVIHEYGETTDPIAARRIADAILLAREDG
;
A
#
# COMPACT_ATOMS: atom_id res chain seq x y z
N LEU A 1 -10.95 -7.54 21.89
CA LEU A 1 -10.29 -7.22 20.61
C LEU A 1 -10.96 -5.95 20.08
N ALA A 2 -10.32 -4.76 20.27
CA ALA A 2 -10.78 -3.52 19.66
C ALA A 2 -10.63 -3.68 18.13
N CYS A 3 -11.73 -3.52 17.41
CA CYS A 3 -11.75 -3.58 15.94
C CYS A 3 -10.76 -2.55 15.39
N ALA A 4 -9.90 -2.95 14.45
CA ALA A 4 -8.93 -2.07 13.79
C ALA A 4 -9.61 -0.78 13.25
N ALA A 5 -10.86 -0.87 12.80
CA ALA A 5 -11.68 0.26 12.38
C ALA A 5 -11.96 1.28 13.50
N CYS A 6 -12.04 0.85 14.77
CA CYS A 6 -12.26 1.77 15.91
C CYS A 6 -10.97 2.51 16.30
N PHE A 7 -9.82 1.85 16.17
CA PHE A 7 -8.52 2.47 16.50
C PHE A 7 -8.15 3.60 15.52
N ASN A 8 -8.58 3.50 14.27
CA ASN A 8 -8.26 4.49 13.24
C ASN A 8 -9.19 5.71 13.20
N ARG A 9 -10.41 5.64 13.75
CA ARG A 9 -11.33 6.80 13.77
C ARG A 9 -10.77 7.98 14.56
N SER A 10 -10.12 7.74 15.69
CA SER A 10 -9.50 8.81 16.49
C SER A 10 -8.32 9.46 15.77
N LYS A 11 -7.51 8.70 15.05
CA LYS A 11 -6.40 9.22 14.27
C LYS A 11 -6.88 10.04 13.07
N ILE A 12 -7.92 9.57 12.36
CA ILE A 12 -8.56 10.31 11.27
C ILE A 12 -9.15 11.63 11.79
N ALA A 13 -9.87 11.60 12.91
CA ALA A 13 -10.42 12.81 13.49
C ALA A 13 -9.33 13.80 13.89
N ALA A 14 -8.22 13.34 14.48
CA ALA A 14 -7.09 14.18 14.85
C ALA A 14 -6.37 14.77 13.63
N LEU A 15 -6.26 14.01 12.52
CA LEU A 15 -5.67 14.49 11.28
C LEU A 15 -6.46 15.67 10.70
N VAL A 16 -7.79 15.56 10.66
CA VAL A 16 -8.68 16.52 9.97
C VAL A 16 -9.14 17.67 10.88
N ALA A 17 -9.10 17.49 12.22
CA ALA A 17 -9.61 18.47 13.18
C ALA A 17 -9.04 19.90 13.04
N PRO A 18 -7.74 20.09 12.71
CA PRO A 18 -7.16 21.45 12.59
C PRO A 18 -7.74 22.26 11.42
N ASP A 19 -8.08 21.58 10.30
CA ASP A 19 -8.65 22.24 9.12
C ASP A 19 -9.53 21.28 8.33
N ARG A 20 -10.83 21.30 8.60
CA ARG A 20 -11.81 20.44 7.90
C ARG A 20 -12.05 20.85 6.44
N SER A 21 -11.64 22.03 6.03
CA SER A 21 -11.72 22.53 4.66
C SER A 21 -10.43 22.32 3.86
N GLY A 22 -9.39 21.79 4.51
CA GLY A 22 -8.09 21.52 3.90
C GLY A 22 -8.09 20.38 2.88
N VAL A 23 -6.95 20.20 2.26
CA VAL A 23 -6.69 19.10 1.32
C VAL A 23 -5.92 18.00 2.04
N TYR A 24 -6.40 16.77 1.94
CA TYR A 24 -5.78 15.62 2.59
C TYR A 24 -5.38 14.55 1.58
N VAL A 25 -4.45 13.70 1.98
CA VAL A 25 -4.00 12.56 1.16
C VAL A 25 -4.15 11.27 1.96
N ASP A 26 -4.78 10.26 1.34
CA ASP A 26 -4.71 8.86 1.76
C ASP A 26 -3.78 8.13 0.80
N GLY A 27 -2.56 7.79 1.24
CA GLY A 27 -1.57 7.14 0.39
C GLY A 27 -1.76 5.62 0.24
N THR A 28 -2.76 5.05 0.91
CA THR A 28 -3.04 3.61 1.01
C THR A 28 -4.53 3.33 0.96
N PHE A 29 -5.15 3.60 -0.20
CA PHE A 29 -6.61 3.59 -0.37
C PHE A 29 -7.24 2.23 -0.02
N GLY A 30 -6.67 1.11 -0.53
CA GLY A 30 -7.17 -0.23 -0.34
C GLY A 30 -8.62 -0.39 -0.81
N ARG A 31 -9.56 -0.53 0.14
CA ARG A 31 -11.01 -0.58 -0.14
C ARG A 31 -11.75 0.69 0.31
N GLY A 32 -11.03 1.74 0.62
CA GLY A 32 -11.57 3.06 0.94
C GLY A 32 -12.17 3.20 2.35
N GLY A 33 -11.84 2.30 3.26
CA GLY A 33 -12.34 2.38 4.63
C GLY A 33 -11.91 3.65 5.36
N HIS A 34 -10.62 3.96 5.33
CA HIS A 34 -10.05 5.18 5.91
C HIS A 34 -10.44 6.42 5.12
N THR A 35 -10.37 6.35 3.79
CA THR A 35 -10.84 7.39 2.86
C THR A 35 -12.27 7.85 3.19
N ARG A 36 -13.23 6.93 3.32
CA ARG A 36 -14.62 7.26 3.69
C ARG A 36 -14.70 7.90 5.08
N GLY A 37 -13.87 7.47 6.01
CA GLY A 37 -13.75 8.10 7.33
C GLY A 37 -13.23 9.53 7.27
N ILE A 38 -12.22 9.80 6.43
CA ILE A 38 -11.68 11.14 6.21
C ILE A 38 -12.74 12.03 5.56
N LEU A 39 -13.40 11.57 4.49
CA LEU A 39 -14.47 12.31 3.80
C LEU A 39 -15.63 12.67 4.73
N ALA A 40 -16.01 11.77 5.64
CA ALA A 40 -17.04 12.03 6.64
C ALA A 40 -16.65 13.09 7.67
N ALA A 41 -15.34 13.28 7.90
CA ALA A 41 -14.82 14.29 8.81
C ALA A 41 -14.59 15.65 8.13
N LEU A 42 -14.40 15.70 6.81
CA LEU A 42 -14.19 16.91 6.03
C LEU A 42 -15.47 17.75 5.91
N SER A 43 -15.30 19.07 5.79
CA SER A 43 -16.36 19.99 5.38
C SER A 43 -16.66 19.86 3.87
N PRO A 44 -17.74 20.47 3.36
CA PRO A 44 -18.05 20.46 1.91
C PRO A 44 -16.92 21.02 1.02
N ASP A 45 -16.11 21.92 1.55
CA ASP A 45 -14.99 22.55 0.82
C ASP A 45 -13.70 21.74 0.90
N GLY A 46 -13.60 20.78 1.83
CA GLY A 46 -12.44 19.92 1.98
C GLY A 46 -12.25 19.01 0.77
N ARG A 47 -11.03 18.58 0.52
CA ARG A 47 -10.67 17.69 -0.60
C ARG A 47 -9.81 16.54 -0.11
N LEU A 48 -9.94 15.40 -0.78
CA LEU A 48 -9.18 14.21 -0.48
C LEU A 48 -8.63 13.59 -1.77
N HIS A 49 -7.33 13.47 -1.84
CA HIS A 49 -6.65 12.68 -2.86
C HIS A 49 -6.24 11.34 -2.27
N ALA A 50 -6.49 10.25 -2.98
CA ALA A 50 -6.01 8.94 -2.55
C ALA A 50 -5.08 8.33 -3.60
N PHE A 51 -4.23 7.42 -3.15
CA PHE A 51 -3.28 6.69 -3.97
C PHE A 51 -3.39 5.20 -3.71
N ASP A 52 -3.29 4.43 -4.76
CA ASP A 52 -3.09 2.99 -4.67
C ASP A 52 -2.37 2.48 -5.93
N MET A 53 -1.74 1.33 -5.80
CA MET A 53 -1.11 0.62 -6.91
C MET A 53 -1.96 -0.53 -7.42
N ASP A 54 -2.88 -1.07 -6.59
CA ASP A 54 -3.70 -2.21 -6.94
C ASP A 54 -4.85 -1.81 -7.89
N PRO A 55 -4.92 -2.37 -9.13
CA PRO A 55 -6.01 -2.09 -10.06
C PRO A 55 -7.40 -2.33 -9.48
N GLU A 56 -7.57 -3.32 -8.59
CA GLU A 56 -8.85 -3.58 -7.95
C GLU A 56 -9.23 -2.48 -6.93
N ALA A 57 -8.24 -1.92 -6.21
CA ALA A 57 -8.44 -0.77 -5.35
C ALA A 57 -8.82 0.46 -6.19
N ILE A 58 -8.16 0.67 -7.33
CA ILE A 58 -8.46 1.78 -8.24
C ILE A 58 -9.90 1.70 -8.78
N LYS A 59 -10.40 0.51 -9.15
CA LYS A 59 -11.80 0.35 -9.56
C LYS A 59 -12.78 0.84 -8.48
N VAL A 60 -12.55 0.44 -7.23
CA VAL A 60 -13.37 0.89 -6.10
C VAL A 60 -13.26 2.40 -5.90
N GLY A 61 -12.04 2.97 -6.02
CA GLY A 61 -11.79 4.40 -5.92
C GLY A 61 -12.53 5.19 -7.00
N ARG A 62 -12.56 4.71 -8.24
CA ARG A 62 -13.29 5.36 -9.34
C ARG A 62 -14.80 5.40 -9.13
N GLU A 63 -15.38 4.39 -8.50
CA GLU A 63 -16.80 4.46 -8.11
C GLU A 63 -17.01 5.50 -7.01
N LEU A 64 -16.15 5.58 -6.01
CA LEU A 64 -16.24 6.59 -4.98
C LEU A 64 -16.09 8.03 -5.52
N GLU A 65 -15.27 8.27 -6.56
CA GLU A 65 -15.17 9.57 -7.25
C GLU A 65 -16.51 10.02 -7.85
N LYS A 66 -17.33 9.09 -8.31
CA LYS A 66 -18.67 9.41 -8.84
C LYS A 66 -19.65 9.75 -7.72
N GLU A 67 -19.46 9.18 -6.52
CA GLU A 67 -20.32 9.39 -5.35
C GLU A 67 -20.00 10.68 -4.60
N ASP A 68 -18.70 11.06 -4.50
CA ASP A 68 -18.25 12.22 -3.73
C ASP A 68 -17.27 13.09 -4.54
N SER A 69 -17.73 14.26 -4.96
CA SER A 69 -16.94 15.22 -5.77
C SER A 69 -15.73 15.82 -5.04
N ARG A 70 -15.60 15.59 -3.74
CA ARG A 70 -14.43 16.02 -2.95
C ARG A 70 -13.27 15.04 -3.05
N PHE A 71 -13.50 13.86 -3.63
CA PHE A 71 -12.55 12.76 -3.69
C PHE A 71 -11.92 12.60 -5.07
N THR A 72 -10.63 12.25 -5.10
CA THR A 72 -9.88 11.89 -6.31
C THR A 72 -8.95 10.73 -6.03
N ILE A 73 -9.00 9.66 -6.86
CA ILE A 73 -8.10 8.51 -6.77
C ILE A 73 -7.01 8.56 -7.85
N HIS A 74 -5.77 8.27 -7.49
CA HIS A 74 -4.62 8.20 -8.37
C HIS A 74 -4.05 6.79 -8.41
N HIS A 75 -3.92 6.22 -9.62
CA HIS A 75 -3.23 4.93 -9.83
C HIS A 75 -1.73 5.16 -9.86
N ALA A 76 -1.13 5.30 -8.69
CA ALA A 76 0.29 5.55 -8.51
C ALA A 76 0.74 5.15 -7.09
N PRO A 77 2.01 4.79 -6.90
CA PRO A 77 2.55 4.59 -5.56
C PRO A 77 2.56 5.91 -4.79
N PHE A 78 2.27 5.85 -3.49
CA PHE A 78 2.27 7.05 -2.64
C PHE A 78 3.62 7.79 -2.62
N GLY A 79 4.73 7.11 -2.91
CA GLY A 79 6.04 7.75 -3.09
C GLY A 79 6.09 8.77 -4.23
N CYS A 80 5.15 8.70 -5.18
CA CYS A 80 5.02 9.63 -6.29
C CYS A 80 4.03 10.78 -6.02
N MET A 81 3.46 10.89 -4.79
CA MET A 81 2.43 11.89 -4.51
C MET A 81 2.85 13.33 -4.86
N ALA A 82 4.10 13.69 -4.59
CA ALA A 82 4.60 15.03 -4.92
C ALA A 82 4.63 15.29 -6.43
N GLN A 83 5.00 14.28 -7.24
CA GLN A 83 5.03 14.37 -8.70
C GLN A 83 3.62 14.49 -9.29
N VAL A 84 2.63 13.84 -8.67
CA VAL A 84 1.24 13.86 -9.10
C VAL A 84 0.52 15.15 -8.65
N LEU A 85 0.71 15.57 -7.40
CA LEU A 85 -0.05 16.67 -6.82
C LEU A 85 0.51 18.06 -7.15
N LYS A 86 1.83 18.19 -7.30
CA LYS A 86 2.47 19.49 -7.61
C LYS A 86 1.96 20.12 -8.90
N PRO A 87 1.82 19.40 -10.04
CA PRO A 87 1.25 19.96 -11.28
C PRO A 87 -0.21 20.41 -11.14
N LEU A 88 -0.96 19.82 -10.18
CA LEU A 88 -2.35 20.19 -9.87
C LEU A 88 -2.44 21.40 -8.94
N GLY A 89 -1.32 21.97 -8.50
CA GLY A 89 -1.29 23.06 -7.52
C GLY A 89 -1.73 22.65 -6.11
N VAL A 90 -1.75 21.34 -5.81
CA VAL A 90 -2.25 20.80 -4.55
C VAL A 90 -1.13 20.78 -3.50
N GLN A 91 -1.40 21.41 -2.36
CA GLN A 91 -0.57 21.30 -1.14
C GLN A 91 -1.40 20.62 -0.05
N PRO A 92 -1.07 19.38 0.36
CA PRO A 92 -1.81 18.70 1.41
C PRO A 92 -1.62 19.34 2.78
N SER A 93 -2.73 19.50 3.53
CA SER A 93 -2.75 19.86 4.95
C SER A 93 -2.35 18.66 5.83
N GLY A 94 -2.54 17.45 5.34
CA GLY A 94 -2.16 16.22 6.03
C GLY A 94 -2.13 15.00 5.13
N VAL A 95 -1.33 14.01 5.54
CA VAL A 95 -1.16 12.73 4.83
C VAL A 95 -1.44 11.59 5.79
N PHE A 96 -2.26 10.64 5.35
CA PHE A 96 -2.55 9.39 6.04
C PHE A 96 -1.90 8.23 5.28
N LEU A 97 -1.21 7.35 6.01
CA LEU A 97 -0.63 6.12 5.50
C LEU A 97 -0.98 4.96 6.44
N ASP A 98 -1.58 3.90 5.91
CA ASP A 98 -1.80 2.63 6.59
C ASP A 98 -0.99 1.56 5.85
N LEU A 99 0.29 1.44 6.25
CA LEU A 99 1.25 0.63 5.53
C LEU A 99 1.02 -0.87 5.79
N GLY A 100 1.02 -1.64 4.71
CA GLY A 100 0.83 -3.09 4.73
C GLY A 100 0.03 -3.56 3.54
N ILE A 101 -0.42 -4.81 3.60
CA ILE A 101 -1.31 -5.41 2.60
C ILE A 101 -2.77 -5.21 3.00
N SER A 102 -3.65 -5.07 2.01
CA SER A 102 -5.09 -5.02 2.27
C SER A 102 -5.66 -6.42 2.53
N SER A 103 -6.79 -6.49 3.28
CA SER A 103 -7.46 -7.78 3.53
C SER A 103 -7.75 -8.58 2.25
N PRO A 104 -8.28 -7.98 1.16
CA PRO A 104 -8.48 -8.71 -0.08
C PRO A 104 -7.20 -9.26 -0.71
N GLN A 105 -6.08 -8.53 -0.64
CA GLN A 105 -4.79 -9.03 -1.11
C GLN A 105 -4.31 -10.21 -0.28
N PHE A 106 -4.53 -10.16 1.05
CA PHE A 106 -4.18 -11.26 1.94
C PHE A 106 -5.07 -12.49 1.75
N ASP A 107 -6.38 -12.30 1.48
CA ASP A 107 -7.36 -13.39 1.35
C ASP A 107 -7.32 -14.07 -0.03
N ASP A 108 -6.78 -13.41 -1.05
CA ASP A 108 -6.64 -13.95 -2.40
C ASP A 108 -5.35 -14.77 -2.54
N ALA A 109 -5.47 -16.10 -2.59
CA ALA A 109 -4.35 -17.02 -2.73
C ALA A 109 -3.50 -16.74 -3.98
N SER A 110 -4.10 -16.24 -5.07
CA SER A 110 -3.40 -15.94 -6.31
C SER A 110 -2.39 -14.78 -6.19
N ARG A 111 -2.51 -13.98 -5.13
CA ARG A 111 -1.61 -12.86 -4.82
C ARG A 111 -0.34 -13.29 -4.05
N GLY A 112 -0.36 -14.45 -3.40
CA GLY A 112 0.78 -15.04 -2.70
C GLY A 112 1.17 -14.39 -1.37
N PHE A 113 0.32 -13.51 -0.79
CA PHE A 113 0.64 -12.79 0.46
C PHE A 113 0.40 -13.60 1.73
N ARG A 114 -0.30 -14.73 1.65
CA ARG A 114 -0.62 -15.56 2.82
C ARG A 114 0.31 -16.78 2.90
N PRO A 115 1.22 -16.85 3.90
CA PRO A 115 2.20 -17.94 4.00
C PRO A 115 1.56 -19.32 4.21
N GLU A 116 0.38 -19.39 4.86
CA GLU A 116 -0.31 -20.65 5.18
C GLU A 116 -1.16 -21.18 4.03
N GLN A 117 -1.26 -20.42 2.93
CA GLN A 117 -2.09 -20.81 1.79
C GLN A 117 -1.21 -21.03 0.56
N ASP A 118 -1.34 -22.20 -0.04
CA ASP A 118 -0.63 -22.55 -1.26
C ASP A 118 -1.14 -21.70 -2.45
N GLY A 119 -0.23 -21.23 -3.27
CA GLY A 119 -0.54 -20.37 -4.42
C GLY A 119 0.71 -19.83 -5.12
N PRO A 120 0.54 -19.11 -6.23
CA PRO A 120 1.68 -18.51 -6.93
C PRO A 120 2.37 -17.46 -6.05
N LEU A 121 3.70 -17.45 -6.05
CA LEU A 121 4.49 -16.44 -5.34
C LEU A 121 4.59 -15.17 -6.20
N ASP A 122 3.51 -14.37 -6.22
CA ASP A 122 3.43 -13.13 -6.99
C ASP A 122 3.94 -11.92 -6.21
N LEU A 123 3.30 -11.56 -5.10
CA LEU A 123 3.61 -10.46 -4.18
C LEU A 123 3.59 -9.04 -4.79
N ARG A 124 3.11 -8.86 -6.02
CA ARG A 124 2.97 -7.52 -6.61
C ARG A 124 1.74 -6.81 -6.07
N PHE A 125 1.87 -5.56 -5.70
CA PHE A 125 0.72 -4.69 -5.44
C PHE A 125 -0.01 -4.33 -6.73
N ASP A 126 0.74 -3.97 -7.78
CA ASP A 126 0.23 -3.76 -9.14
C ASP A 126 0.56 -4.99 -10.00
N VAL A 127 -0.43 -5.84 -10.23
CA VAL A 127 -0.27 -7.08 -11.02
C VAL A 127 -0.05 -6.83 -12.52
N GLU A 128 -0.32 -5.60 -12.98
CA GLU A 128 -0.12 -5.20 -14.38
C GLU A 128 1.31 -4.72 -14.64
N ARG A 129 2.14 -4.57 -13.59
CA ARG A 129 3.50 -4.03 -13.68
C ARG A 129 4.52 -4.88 -12.96
N GLY A 130 5.76 -4.81 -13.45
CA GLY A 130 6.88 -5.53 -12.86
C GLY A 130 6.79 -7.04 -13.07
N VAL A 131 7.62 -7.78 -12.36
CA VAL A 131 7.68 -9.25 -12.42
C VAL A 131 7.23 -9.86 -11.09
N PRO A 132 6.60 -11.05 -11.10
CA PRO A 132 6.28 -11.78 -9.88
C PRO A 132 7.52 -12.07 -9.03
N ALA A 133 7.34 -12.18 -7.71
CA ALA A 133 8.44 -12.51 -6.81
C ALA A 133 9.10 -13.84 -7.15
N SER A 134 8.35 -14.82 -7.66
CA SER A 134 8.89 -16.10 -8.16
C SER A 134 9.91 -15.89 -9.29
N GLU A 135 9.62 -15.02 -10.25
CA GLU A 135 10.54 -14.74 -11.35
C GLU A 135 11.75 -13.93 -10.87
N TYR A 136 11.54 -12.94 -10.00
CA TYR A 136 12.62 -12.21 -9.38
C TYR A 136 13.57 -13.14 -8.63
N LEU A 137 13.05 -14.05 -7.80
CA LEU A 137 13.85 -15.01 -7.03
C LEU A 137 14.58 -15.99 -7.93
N ARG A 138 14.03 -16.33 -9.09
CA ARG A 138 14.68 -17.22 -10.09
C ARG A 138 15.93 -16.57 -10.68
N LEU A 139 15.97 -15.26 -10.82
CA LEU A 139 17.03 -14.53 -11.55
C LEU A 139 18.00 -13.79 -10.63
N VAL A 140 17.58 -13.43 -9.42
CA VAL A 140 18.35 -12.59 -8.53
C VAL A 140 19.69 -13.24 -8.11
N SER A 141 20.74 -12.44 -8.05
CA SER A 141 22.03 -12.88 -7.52
C SER A 141 21.99 -13.03 -6.00
N ARG A 142 22.91 -13.84 -5.45
CA ARG A 142 23.06 -14.03 -4.00
C ARG A 142 23.27 -12.70 -3.26
N ASP A 143 24.16 -11.87 -3.77
CA ASP A 143 24.52 -10.62 -3.09
C ASP A 143 23.39 -9.61 -3.14
N GLU A 144 22.68 -9.53 -4.27
CA GLU A 144 21.50 -8.68 -4.39
C GLU A 144 20.36 -9.16 -3.50
N LEU A 145 20.08 -10.46 -3.44
CA LEU A 145 19.05 -10.99 -2.54
C LEU A 145 19.37 -10.70 -1.06
N ARG A 146 20.63 -10.87 -0.65
CA ARG A 146 21.09 -10.48 0.69
C ARG A 146 20.88 -9.01 0.96
N ARG A 147 21.24 -8.16 -0.02
CA ARG A 147 21.06 -6.71 0.08
C ARG A 147 19.58 -6.36 0.29
N VAL A 148 18.70 -6.89 -0.55
CA VAL A 148 17.25 -6.64 -0.47
C VAL A 148 16.67 -7.09 0.86
N ILE A 149 17.00 -8.30 1.32
CA ILE A 149 16.54 -8.80 2.62
C ILE A 149 17.11 -7.93 3.76
N HIS A 150 18.36 -7.48 3.63
CA HIS A 150 18.97 -6.62 4.63
C HIS A 150 18.39 -5.21 4.64
N GLU A 151 18.17 -4.56 3.53
CA GLU A 151 17.72 -3.16 3.46
C GLU A 151 16.22 -2.99 3.66
N TYR A 152 15.42 -3.98 3.25
CA TYR A 152 13.96 -3.89 3.23
C TYR A 152 13.23 -4.90 4.12
N GLY A 153 13.95 -5.87 4.65
CA GLY A 153 13.42 -6.85 5.60
C GLY A 153 13.72 -6.50 7.07
N GLU A 154 13.51 -7.43 7.96
CA GLU A 154 13.88 -7.28 9.38
C GLU A 154 15.37 -7.44 9.58
N THR A 155 16.13 -6.36 9.56
CA THR A 155 17.56 -6.54 9.44
C THR A 155 18.39 -5.64 10.32
N THR A 156 18.16 -5.71 11.57
CA THR A 156 19.18 -5.39 12.57
C THR A 156 20.31 -6.46 12.60
N ASP A 157 20.09 -7.64 11.99
CA ASP A 157 21.04 -8.76 11.95
C ASP A 157 21.44 -9.14 10.49
N PRO A 158 22.63 -8.70 10.02
CA PRO A 158 23.16 -9.07 8.70
C PRO A 158 23.38 -10.59 8.53
N ILE A 159 23.59 -11.32 9.63
CA ILE A 159 23.78 -12.77 9.60
C ILE A 159 22.45 -13.47 9.29
N ALA A 160 21.34 -12.97 9.87
CA ALA A 160 20.01 -13.48 9.58
C ALA A 160 19.65 -13.26 8.10
N ALA A 161 19.86 -12.06 7.56
CA ALA A 161 19.63 -11.75 6.15
C ALA A 161 20.42 -12.68 5.21
N ARG A 162 21.68 -12.97 5.54
CA ARG A 162 22.50 -13.91 4.80
C ARG A 162 21.92 -15.33 4.83
N ARG A 163 21.56 -15.82 6.01
CA ARG A 163 20.99 -17.17 6.19
C ARG A 163 19.68 -17.35 5.42
N ILE A 164 18.82 -16.32 5.46
CA ILE A 164 17.54 -16.32 4.72
C ILE A 164 17.81 -16.38 3.20
N ALA A 165 18.70 -15.52 2.71
CA ALA A 165 19.04 -15.52 1.28
C ALA A 165 19.65 -16.87 0.84
N ASP A 166 20.55 -17.44 1.63
CA ASP A 166 21.17 -18.73 1.31
C ASP A 166 20.13 -19.86 1.33
N ALA A 167 19.17 -19.86 2.24
CA ALA A 167 18.09 -20.85 2.28
C ALA A 167 17.15 -20.74 1.06
N ILE A 168 16.79 -19.52 0.64
CA ILE A 168 15.97 -19.29 -0.55
C ILE A 168 16.68 -19.80 -1.81
N LEU A 169 17.99 -19.51 -1.92
CA LEU A 169 18.77 -19.93 -3.08
C LEU A 169 18.94 -21.44 -3.14
N LEU A 170 19.11 -22.10 -1.99
CA LEU A 170 19.15 -23.56 -1.91
C LEU A 170 17.82 -24.18 -2.37
N ALA A 171 16.70 -23.68 -1.85
CA ALA A 171 15.38 -24.16 -2.26
C ALA A 171 15.10 -23.94 -3.76
N ARG A 172 15.68 -22.89 -4.36
CA ARG A 172 15.58 -22.64 -5.81
C ARG A 172 16.30 -23.69 -6.65
N GLU A 173 17.40 -24.28 -6.14
CA GLU A 173 18.17 -25.32 -6.81
C GLU A 173 17.48 -26.69 -6.76
N ASP A 174 16.68 -26.90 -5.73
CA ASP A 174 15.97 -28.17 -5.51
C ASP A 174 14.64 -28.29 -6.30
N GLY A 175 14.19 -27.20 -6.99
CA GLY A 175 12.97 -27.15 -7.80
C GLY A 175 11.89 -26.29 -7.25
#